data_2dfea6b7b7f8d2cafcdfac58fce73282
#
_entry.id   2dfea6b7b7f8d2cafcdfac58fce73282
#
_cell.length_a   1.000
_cell.length_b   1.000
_cell.length_c   1.000
_cell.angle_alpha   90.00
_cell.angle_beta   90.00
_cell.angle_gamma   90.00
#
_symmetry.space_group_name_H-M   'P 1'
#
loop_
_entity.id
_entity.type
_entity.pdbx_description
1 polymer ?
#
loop_
_entity_poly.entity_id
_entity_poly.type
_entity_poly.pdbx_seq_one_letter_code
_entity_poly.pdbx_strand_id
1 'polypeptide(L)'
;MIKQFLILVGLICLFGCDKTTETKKLVLPVIGEKKLAGVDGKDTIYHSVQPFSFVNQFSDTITEKSIENKIYVADFFFATCQSICPKMSSQLVHVQNAFKNDNSFLILSHSVNPMHDTVEVLNGYANSYGAIKNKWHFLTGSKKAIYDMARYSYLVNALEGDGTPEGFLHSELFILVDAQQRIRGMYDGTDSVTVVKMISDIKLLKEE
;
A
#
# COMPACT_ATOMS: atom_id res chain seq x y z
N MET A 1 62.14 -39.64 51.21
CA MET A 1 60.76 -39.30 51.59
C MET A 1 60.31 -38.19 50.55
N ILE A 2 59.66 -38.61 49.46
CA ILE A 2 59.24 -37.72 48.36
C ILE A 2 57.75 -37.59 48.52
N LYS A 3 57.29 -36.36 48.80
CA LYS A 3 55.86 -35.98 48.81
C LYS A 3 55.42 -35.71 47.44
N GLN A 4 54.53 -36.55 46.90
CA GLN A 4 53.83 -36.34 45.65
C GLN A 4 52.73 -35.25 45.81
N PHE A 5 52.83 -34.18 45.08
CA PHE A 5 51.82 -33.13 45.00
C PHE A 5 50.91 -33.44 43.80
N LEU A 6 49.71 -33.87 44.11
CA LEU A 6 48.65 -34.07 43.08
C LEU A 6 48.04 -32.71 42.69
N ILE A 7 48.31 -32.25 41.49
CA ILE A 7 47.67 -31.10 40.92
C ILE A 7 46.35 -31.55 40.23
N LEU A 8 45.23 -31.22 40.86
CA LEU A 8 43.90 -31.43 40.30
C LEU A 8 43.59 -30.30 39.35
N VAL A 9 43.71 -30.55 38.03
CA VAL A 9 43.31 -29.56 36.97
C VAL A 9 41.79 -29.67 36.80
N GLY A 10 41.08 -28.71 37.36
CA GLY A 10 39.63 -28.54 37.14
C GLY A 10 39.35 -28.01 35.74
N LEU A 11 38.78 -28.86 34.88
CA LEU A 11 38.29 -28.51 33.55
C LEU A 11 36.97 -27.74 33.69
N ILE A 12 37.03 -26.42 33.66
CA ILE A 12 35.84 -25.57 33.65
C ILE A 12 35.28 -25.58 32.23
N CYS A 13 34.23 -26.37 31.99
CA CYS A 13 33.41 -26.31 30.79
C CYS A 13 32.58 -25.00 30.79
N LEU A 14 33.05 -24.01 30.08
CA LEU A 14 32.28 -22.83 29.77
C LEU A 14 31.17 -23.22 28.77
N PHE A 15 30.00 -23.58 29.27
CA PHE A 15 28.79 -23.63 28.46
C PHE A 15 28.44 -22.19 28.04
N GLY A 16 28.96 -21.75 26.93
CA GLY A 16 28.50 -20.55 26.25
C GLY A 16 27.06 -20.77 25.83
N CYS A 17 26.11 -20.17 26.56
CA CYS A 17 24.72 -20.09 26.14
C CYS A 17 24.65 -19.12 24.94
N ASP A 18 24.76 -19.63 23.72
CA ASP A 18 24.47 -18.88 22.50
C ASP A 18 22.95 -18.59 22.52
N LYS A 19 22.60 -17.43 23.06
CA LYS A 19 21.26 -16.86 22.85
C LYS A 19 21.19 -16.45 21.41
N THR A 20 20.83 -17.37 20.52
CA THR A 20 20.29 -17.02 19.21
C THR A 20 19.05 -16.17 19.45
N THR A 21 19.23 -14.86 19.42
CA THR A 21 18.12 -13.91 19.37
C THR A 21 17.45 -14.14 18.01
N GLU A 22 16.41 -14.97 17.97
CA GLU A 22 15.52 -15.01 16.83
C GLU A 22 15.01 -13.57 16.61
N THR A 23 15.58 -12.88 15.66
CA THR A 23 15.06 -11.61 15.17
C THR A 23 13.71 -11.92 14.56
N LYS A 24 12.64 -11.70 15.33
CA LYS A 24 11.27 -11.86 14.85
C LYS A 24 11.12 -10.99 13.62
N LYS A 25 10.97 -11.63 12.45
CA LYS A 25 10.78 -10.91 11.18
C LYS A 25 9.59 -9.97 11.36
N LEU A 26 9.82 -8.69 11.17
CA LEU A 26 8.75 -7.69 11.23
C LEU A 26 7.82 -7.94 10.05
N VAL A 27 6.54 -8.16 10.33
CA VAL A 27 5.50 -8.42 9.32
C VAL A 27 4.44 -7.34 9.46
N LEU A 28 4.03 -6.75 8.34
CA LEU A 28 2.99 -5.74 8.35
C LEU A 28 1.62 -6.37 8.68
N PRO A 29 0.74 -5.65 9.39
CA PRO A 29 -0.60 -6.13 9.66
C PRO A 29 -1.40 -6.32 8.37
N VAL A 30 -2.43 -7.17 8.41
CA VAL A 30 -3.50 -7.19 7.41
C VAL A 30 -4.69 -6.45 8.00
N ILE A 31 -5.15 -5.41 7.31
CA ILE A 31 -6.24 -4.52 7.72
C ILE A 31 -7.55 -4.99 7.08
N GLY A 32 -8.63 -4.91 7.83
CA GLY A 32 -9.96 -5.30 7.40
C GLY A 32 -10.49 -6.52 8.15
N GLU A 33 -11.70 -6.95 7.79
CA GLU A 33 -12.39 -8.04 8.42
C GLU A 33 -11.67 -9.38 8.19
N LYS A 34 -11.69 -10.23 9.20
CA LYS A 34 -11.19 -11.61 9.13
C LYS A 34 -12.36 -12.56 9.40
N LYS A 35 -12.54 -13.52 8.51
CA LYS A 35 -13.55 -14.57 8.66
C LYS A 35 -12.85 -15.91 8.79
N LEU A 36 -13.29 -16.70 9.77
CA LEU A 36 -12.86 -18.09 9.85
C LEU A 36 -13.64 -18.90 8.82
N ALA A 37 -12.92 -19.73 8.08
CA ALA A 37 -13.47 -20.60 7.03
C ALA A 37 -12.93 -22.02 7.18
N GLY A 38 -13.46 -22.94 6.34
CA GLY A 38 -13.16 -24.36 6.41
C GLY A 38 -14.04 -25.13 7.40
N VAL A 39 -14.10 -26.42 7.24
CA VAL A 39 -14.94 -27.31 8.08
C VAL A 39 -14.53 -27.24 9.55
N ASP A 40 -13.28 -26.95 9.82
CA ASP A 40 -12.68 -26.89 11.16
C ASP A 40 -12.48 -25.46 11.67
N GLY A 41 -12.89 -24.43 10.91
CA GLY A 41 -12.64 -23.03 11.26
C GLY A 41 -11.15 -22.65 11.33
N LYS A 42 -10.29 -23.41 10.66
CA LYS A 42 -8.81 -23.19 10.71
C LYS A 42 -8.30 -22.23 9.66
N ASP A 43 -9.05 -22.10 8.54
CA ASP A 43 -8.67 -21.19 7.48
C ASP A 43 -9.11 -19.77 7.81
N THR A 44 -8.27 -18.80 7.52
CA THR A 44 -8.60 -17.38 7.71
C THR A 44 -8.73 -16.72 6.33
N ILE A 45 -9.95 -16.24 6.03
CA ILE A 45 -10.19 -15.39 4.87
C ILE A 45 -10.03 -13.94 5.31
N TYR A 46 -9.10 -13.23 4.69
CA TYR A 46 -8.88 -11.82 4.93
C TYR A 46 -9.71 -10.96 3.97
N HIS A 47 -10.05 -9.76 4.42
CA HIS A 47 -10.54 -8.72 3.53
C HIS A 47 -9.55 -8.49 2.39
N SER A 48 -10.07 -8.35 1.17
CA SER A 48 -9.26 -8.09 -0.03
C SER A 48 -9.98 -7.12 -0.96
N VAL A 49 -9.18 -6.38 -1.74
CA VAL A 49 -9.68 -5.50 -2.79
C VAL A 49 -10.42 -6.35 -3.83
N GLN A 50 -11.65 -5.93 -4.14
CA GLN A 50 -12.53 -6.66 -5.05
C GLN A 50 -12.13 -6.42 -6.52
N PRO A 51 -12.48 -7.33 -7.44
CA PRO A 51 -12.27 -7.13 -8.88
C PRO A 51 -12.84 -5.81 -9.38
N PHE A 52 -12.11 -5.15 -10.27
CA PHE A 52 -12.49 -3.86 -10.83
C PHE A 52 -12.11 -3.74 -12.31
N SER A 53 -12.67 -2.72 -12.96
CA SER A 53 -12.33 -2.35 -14.33
C SER A 53 -12.47 -0.84 -14.48
N PHE A 54 -11.34 -0.16 -14.66
CA PHE A 54 -11.26 1.29 -14.87
C PHE A 54 -10.39 1.61 -16.08
N VAL A 55 -10.51 2.84 -16.62
CA VAL A 55 -9.71 3.31 -17.73
C VAL A 55 -8.62 4.25 -17.19
N ASN A 56 -7.39 4.11 -17.68
CA ASN A 56 -6.28 4.97 -17.28
C ASN A 56 -6.12 6.19 -18.22
N GLN A 57 -5.17 7.07 -17.91
CA GLN A 57 -4.81 8.27 -18.69
C GLN A 57 -4.30 7.99 -20.10
N PHE A 58 -4.15 6.73 -20.51
CA PHE A 58 -3.73 6.31 -21.85
C PHE A 58 -4.84 5.56 -22.61
N SER A 59 -6.07 5.55 -22.09
CA SER A 59 -7.21 4.76 -22.56
C SER A 59 -7.04 3.24 -22.40
N ASP A 60 -6.04 2.77 -21.64
CA ASP A 60 -5.91 1.35 -21.33
C ASP A 60 -6.89 0.96 -20.24
N THR A 61 -7.48 -0.22 -20.35
CA THR A 61 -8.31 -0.80 -19.30
C THR A 61 -7.42 -1.46 -18.25
N ILE A 62 -7.52 -1.00 -17.00
CA ILE A 62 -6.82 -1.54 -15.84
C ILE A 62 -7.80 -2.35 -15.00
N THR A 63 -7.46 -3.61 -14.76
CA THR A 63 -8.23 -4.56 -13.97
C THR A 63 -7.36 -5.18 -12.88
N GLU A 64 -7.96 -5.96 -11.99
CA GLU A 64 -7.19 -6.78 -11.03
C GLU A 64 -6.13 -7.66 -11.69
N LYS A 65 -6.38 -8.13 -12.93
CA LYS A 65 -5.41 -8.92 -13.71
C LYS A 65 -4.21 -8.09 -14.16
N SER A 66 -4.43 -6.79 -14.44
CA SER A 66 -3.34 -5.88 -14.83
C SER A 66 -2.34 -5.62 -13.71
N ILE A 67 -2.77 -5.84 -12.47
CA ILE A 67 -2.00 -5.60 -11.24
C ILE A 67 -1.70 -6.90 -10.47
N GLU A 68 -1.92 -8.04 -11.09
CA GLU A 68 -1.67 -9.34 -10.47
C GLU A 68 -0.20 -9.46 -10.02
N ASN A 69 0.02 -10.01 -8.83
CA ASN A 69 1.34 -10.16 -8.21
C ASN A 69 2.12 -8.86 -8.01
N LYS A 70 1.42 -7.72 -7.92
CA LYS A 70 2.04 -6.43 -7.66
C LYS A 70 1.64 -5.88 -6.30
N ILE A 71 2.59 -5.20 -5.67
CA ILE A 71 2.33 -4.33 -4.53
C ILE A 71 1.97 -2.97 -5.08
N TYR A 72 0.97 -2.30 -4.53
CA TYR A 72 0.63 -0.97 -4.99
C TYR A 72 0.15 -0.06 -3.87
N VAL A 73 0.22 1.24 -4.15
CA VAL A 73 -0.41 2.28 -3.34
C VAL A 73 -1.62 2.81 -4.10
N ALA A 74 -2.77 2.86 -3.44
CA ALA A 74 -3.97 3.48 -3.98
C ALA A 74 -4.26 4.80 -3.26
N ASP A 75 -4.80 5.78 -4.01
CA ASP A 75 -5.34 7.03 -3.48
C ASP A 75 -6.56 7.50 -4.26
N PHE A 76 -7.25 8.51 -3.72
CA PHE A 76 -8.42 9.14 -4.31
C PHE A 76 -8.19 10.63 -4.46
N PHE A 77 -8.44 11.17 -5.66
CA PHE A 77 -8.16 12.55 -6.02
C PHE A 77 -9.18 13.09 -7.03
N PHE A 78 -9.12 14.36 -7.34
CA PHE A 78 -9.75 14.94 -8.53
C PHE A 78 -8.88 16.08 -9.10
N ALA A 79 -8.84 16.20 -10.43
CA ALA A 79 -7.85 17.04 -11.12
C ALA A 79 -8.03 18.55 -10.85
N THR A 80 -9.23 18.99 -10.48
CA THR A 80 -9.51 20.40 -10.16
C THR A 80 -9.34 20.77 -8.70
N CYS A 81 -8.92 19.82 -7.84
CA CYS A 81 -8.64 20.09 -6.44
C CYS A 81 -7.45 21.07 -6.28
N GLN A 82 -7.67 22.14 -5.51
CA GLN A 82 -6.64 23.17 -5.28
C GLN A 82 -6.04 23.11 -3.87
N SER A 83 -6.43 22.13 -3.06
CA SER A 83 -6.03 22.02 -1.66
C SER A 83 -5.09 20.84 -1.40
N ILE A 84 -5.64 19.67 -1.04
CA ILE A 84 -4.83 18.52 -0.60
C ILE A 84 -4.25 17.68 -1.76
N CYS A 85 -4.99 17.52 -2.88
CA CYS A 85 -4.56 16.65 -3.97
C CYS A 85 -3.20 17.04 -4.58
N PRO A 86 -2.87 18.33 -4.80
CA PRO A 86 -1.54 18.70 -5.25
C PRO A 86 -0.43 18.29 -4.28
N LYS A 87 -0.68 18.38 -2.97
CA LYS A 87 0.27 17.97 -1.95
C LYS A 87 0.45 16.44 -1.96
N MET A 88 -0.64 15.68 -2.00
CA MET A 88 -0.62 14.22 -2.10
C MET A 88 0.11 13.76 -3.37
N SER A 89 -0.24 14.33 -4.54
CA SER A 89 0.42 13.97 -5.81
C SER A 89 1.92 14.25 -5.77
N SER A 90 2.34 15.35 -5.15
CA SER A 90 3.76 15.65 -4.94
C SER A 90 4.46 14.61 -4.06
N GLN A 91 3.78 14.11 -3.03
CA GLN A 91 4.31 13.01 -2.20
C GLN A 91 4.38 11.69 -2.99
N LEU A 92 3.40 11.39 -3.86
CA LEU A 92 3.44 10.20 -4.71
C LEU A 92 4.58 10.25 -5.73
N VAL A 93 5.04 11.43 -6.15
CA VAL A 93 6.27 11.56 -6.95
C VAL A 93 7.49 11.01 -6.19
N HIS A 94 7.59 11.26 -4.88
CA HIS A 94 8.68 10.69 -4.06
C HIS A 94 8.56 9.16 -3.97
N VAL A 95 7.33 8.63 -3.79
CA VAL A 95 7.08 7.20 -3.79
C VAL A 95 7.44 6.57 -5.14
N GLN A 96 6.96 7.17 -6.24
CA GLN A 96 7.30 6.73 -7.60
C GLN A 96 8.82 6.64 -7.81
N ASN A 97 9.54 7.68 -7.41
CA ASN A 97 10.99 7.75 -7.58
C ASN A 97 11.74 6.69 -6.76
N ALA A 98 11.25 6.36 -5.56
CA ALA A 98 11.83 5.31 -4.72
C ALA A 98 11.73 3.91 -5.38
N PHE A 99 10.72 3.69 -6.23
CA PHE A 99 10.45 2.40 -6.89
C PHE A 99 10.41 2.48 -8.41
N LYS A 100 11.02 3.49 -9.03
CA LYS A 100 10.93 3.74 -10.48
C LYS A 100 11.38 2.57 -11.35
N ASN A 101 12.38 1.83 -10.91
CA ASN A 101 12.95 0.67 -11.62
C ASN A 101 12.36 -0.68 -11.17
N ASP A 102 11.36 -0.67 -10.32
CA ASP A 102 10.76 -1.85 -9.72
C ASP A 102 9.43 -2.18 -10.42
N ASN A 103 9.42 -3.18 -11.27
CA ASN A 103 8.24 -3.60 -12.02
C ASN A 103 7.18 -4.32 -11.18
N SER A 104 7.47 -4.66 -9.92
CA SER A 104 6.51 -5.27 -9.00
C SER A 104 5.72 -4.27 -8.15
N PHE A 105 5.96 -2.95 -8.35
CA PHE A 105 5.30 -1.88 -7.62
C PHE A 105 4.57 -0.92 -8.57
N LEU A 106 3.36 -0.48 -8.19
CA LEU A 106 2.52 0.46 -8.93
C LEU A 106 1.92 1.53 -8.01
N ILE A 107 1.37 2.59 -8.64
CA ILE A 107 0.50 3.58 -8.00
C ILE A 107 -0.81 3.65 -8.80
N LEU A 108 -1.94 3.61 -8.08
CA LEU A 108 -3.29 3.67 -8.65
C LEU A 108 -4.04 4.86 -8.04
N SER A 109 -4.11 5.97 -8.75
CA SER A 109 -4.87 7.16 -8.32
C SER A 109 -6.25 7.17 -8.96
N HIS A 110 -7.31 7.04 -8.15
CA HIS A 110 -8.70 6.95 -8.59
C HIS A 110 -9.34 8.34 -8.58
N SER A 111 -9.83 8.82 -9.73
CA SER A 111 -10.56 10.08 -9.76
C SER A 111 -11.96 9.93 -9.14
N VAL A 112 -12.28 10.79 -8.18
CA VAL A 112 -13.63 10.85 -7.59
C VAL A 112 -14.58 11.79 -8.35
N ASN A 113 -14.08 12.48 -9.40
CA ASN A 113 -14.86 13.34 -10.29
C ASN A 113 -14.80 12.87 -11.76
N PRO A 114 -15.20 11.62 -12.08
CA PRO A 114 -14.98 11.05 -13.42
C PRO A 114 -15.78 11.77 -14.52
N MET A 115 -16.78 12.58 -14.17
CA MET A 115 -17.51 13.39 -15.17
C MET A 115 -16.67 14.54 -15.73
N HIS A 116 -15.75 15.06 -14.96
CA HIS A 116 -14.78 16.08 -15.36
C HIS A 116 -13.45 15.47 -15.77
N ASP A 117 -12.98 14.49 -15.02
CA ASP A 117 -11.66 13.90 -15.17
C ASP A 117 -11.68 12.83 -16.26
N THR A 118 -11.81 13.31 -17.51
CA THR A 118 -11.70 12.48 -18.71
C THR A 118 -10.28 11.93 -18.86
N VAL A 119 -10.08 10.97 -19.76
CA VAL A 119 -8.75 10.44 -20.09
C VAL A 119 -7.78 11.56 -20.47
N GLU A 120 -8.23 12.55 -21.22
CA GLU A 120 -7.41 13.69 -21.63
C GLU A 120 -7.00 14.57 -20.44
N VAL A 121 -7.94 14.89 -19.56
CA VAL A 121 -7.68 15.64 -18.31
C VAL A 121 -6.69 14.87 -17.43
N LEU A 122 -6.91 13.58 -17.26
CA LEU A 122 -6.01 12.71 -16.47
C LEU A 122 -4.62 12.63 -17.10
N ASN A 123 -4.50 12.60 -18.43
CA ASN A 123 -3.20 12.61 -19.10
C ASN A 123 -2.45 13.92 -18.84
N GLY A 124 -3.14 15.06 -18.94
CA GLY A 124 -2.55 16.37 -18.60
C GLY A 124 -2.09 16.43 -17.14
N TYR A 125 -2.94 15.95 -16.21
CA TYR A 125 -2.62 15.90 -14.79
C TYR A 125 -1.40 14.99 -14.52
N ALA A 126 -1.39 13.79 -15.08
CA ALA A 126 -0.27 12.84 -14.97
C ALA A 126 1.06 13.44 -15.47
N ASN A 127 1.03 14.13 -16.62
CA ASN A 127 2.20 14.79 -17.18
C ASN A 127 2.74 15.91 -16.27
N SER A 128 1.85 16.65 -15.59
CA SER A 128 2.27 17.73 -14.68
C SER A 128 3.07 17.23 -13.46
N TYR A 129 2.86 15.96 -13.07
CA TYR A 129 3.63 15.30 -11.99
C TYR A 129 4.72 14.35 -12.51
N GLY A 130 4.96 14.28 -13.82
CA GLY A 130 5.96 13.39 -14.39
C GLY A 130 5.66 11.90 -14.11
N ALA A 131 4.39 11.52 -14.20
CA ALA A 131 3.97 10.14 -13.99
C ALA A 131 4.60 9.19 -15.02
N ILE A 132 5.29 8.17 -14.55
CA ILE A 132 5.97 7.19 -15.39
C ILE A 132 4.95 6.18 -15.91
N LYS A 133 4.92 5.99 -17.22
CA LYS A 133 4.04 5.01 -17.88
C LYS A 133 4.25 3.61 -17.28
N ASN A 134 3.15 2.87 -17.08
CA ASN A 134 3.10 1.55 -16.45
C ASN A 134 3.60 1.51 -14.99
N LYS A 135 3.78 2.67 -14.37
CA LYS A 135 4.14 2.80 -12.96
C LYS A 135 3.05 3.53 -12.18
N TRP A 136 2.50 4.59 -12.73
CA TRP A 136 1.46 5.38 -12.10
C TRP A 136 0.26 5.52 -13.04
N HIS A 137 -0.84 4.92 -12.64
CA HIS A 137 -2.10 4.95 -13.38
C HIS A 137 -3.08 5.90 -12.69
N PHE A 138 -3.58 6.87 -13.44
CA PHE A 138 -4.68 7.73 -13.05
C PHE A 138 -5.96 7.16 -13.65
N LEU A 139 -6.90 6.76 -12.80
CA LEU A 139 -8.02 5.92 -13.17
C LEU A 139 -9.32 6.71 -13.15
N THR A 140 -10.15 6.52 -14.19
CA THR A 140 -11.50 7.05 -14.31
C THR A 140 -12.48 5.97 -14.72
N GLY A 141 -13.77 6.20 -14.53
CA GLY A 141 -14.81 5.23 -14.87
C GLY A 141 -16.17 5.61 -14.30
N SER A 142 -17.00 4.61 -13.98
CA SER A 142 -18.28 4.87 -13.32
C SER A 142 -18.08 5.46 -11.93
N LYS A 143 -18.70 6.63 -11.66
CA LYS A 143 -18.65 7.27 -10.33
C LYS A 143 -19.04 6.27 -9.23
N LYS A 144 -20.16 5.53 -9.44
CA LYS A 144 -20.62 4.53 -8.49
C LYS A 144 -19.56 3.46 -8.21
N ALA A 145 -18.93 2.91 -9.26
CA ALA A 145 -17.91 1.88 -9.11
C ALA A 145 -16.67 2.39 -8.35
N ILE A 146 -16.25 3.63 -8.60
CA ILE A 146 -15.11 4.26 -7.90
C ILE A 146 -15.44 4.45 -6.41
N TYR A 147 -16.65 4.95 -6.10
CA TYR A 147 -17.07 5.16 -4.71
C TYR A 147 -17.29 3.84 -3.96
N ASP A 148 -17.84 2.83 -4.62
CA ASP A 148 -17.97 1.48 -4.05
C ASP A 148 -16.59 0.88 -3.77
N MET A 149 -15.63 1.05 -4.69
CA MET A 149 -14.24 0.64 -4.51
C MET A 149 -13.62 1.31 -3.29
N ALA A 150 -13.78 2.62 -3.12
CA ALA A 150 -13.28 3.36 -1.97
C ALA A 150 -13.83 2.79 -0.66
N ARG A 151 -15.15 2.61 -0.57
CA ARG A 151 -15.84 2.20 0.66
C ARG A 151 -15.61 0.73 1.00
N TYR A 152 -15.81 -0.16 0.03
CA TYR A 152 -15.93 -1.59 0.29
C TYR A 152 -14.64 -2.36 0.01
N SER A 153 -13.79 -1.84 -0.86
CA SER A 153 -12.50 -2.49 -1.17
C SER A 153 -11.35 -1.86 -0.41
N TYR A 154 -11.23 -0.53 -0.41
CA TYR A 154 -10.14 0.17 0.28
C TYR A 154 -10.48 0.62 1.70
N LEU A 155 -11.72 0.42 2.17
CA LEU A 155 -12.19 0.77 3.51
C LEU A 155 -12.02 2.26 3.84
N VAL A 156 -12.02 3.11 2.83
CA VAL A 156 -12.01 4.55 2.98
C VAL A 156 -13.41 5.01 3.33
N ASN A 157 -13.57 5.69 4.47
CA ASN A 157 -14.84 6.30 4.86
C ASN A 157 -15.20 7.42 3.90
N ALA A 158 -16.07 7.08 2.96
CA ALA A 158 -16.47 7.95 1.88
C ALA A 158 -17.96 8.24 2.01
N LEU A 159 -18.31 9.37 2.56
CA LEU A 159 -19.67 9.88 2.49
C LEU A 159 -19.85 10.63 1.16
N GLU A 160 -20.87 10.26 0.38
CA GLU A 160 -21.35 11.15 -0.67
C GLU A 160 -21.91 12.40 -0.01
N GLY A 161 -21.37 13.58 -0.43
CA GLY A 161 -21.89 14.84 0.10
C GLY A 161 -21.60 15.05 1.58
N ASP A 162 -20.34 14.86 2.01
CA ASP A 162 -19.88 15.06 3.38
C ASP A 162 -20.02 16.52 3.91
N GLY A 163 -20.84 17.33 3.22
CA GLY A 163 -21.06 18.73 3.54
C GLY A 163 -20.03 19.68 2.95
N THR A 164 -19.07 19.17 2.16
CA THR A 164 -18.15 20.04 1.41
C THR A 164 -18.85 20.68 0.21
N PRO A 165 -18.47 21.91 -0.18
CA PRO A 165 -19.05 22.60 -1.33
C PRO A 165 -18.94 21.80 -2.63
N GLU A 166 -17.92 20.95 -2.77
CA GLU A 166 -17.64 20.15 -3.96
C GLU A 166 -18.43 18.85 -3.99
N GLY A 167 -18.97 18.37 -2.86
CA GLY A 167 -19.77 17.13 -2.78
C GLY A 167 -19.01 15.87 -3.16
N PHE A 168 -17.68 15.91 -3.09
CA PHE A 168 -16.80 14.77 -3.43
C PHE A 168 -16.28 14.05 -2.19
N LEU A 169 -15.86 12.82 -2.42
CA LEU A 169 -15.11 12.05 -1.45
C LEU A 169 -13.77 12.74 -1.17
N HIS A 170 -13.54 13.11 0.08
CA HIS A 170 -12.25 13.60 0.54
C HIS A 170 -11.57 12.53 1.37
N SER A 171 -10.39 12.10 0.92
CA SER A 171 -9.53 11.20 1.69
C SER A 171 -8.09 11.61 1.49
N GLU A 172 -7.39 11.84 2.59
CA GLU A 172 -5.95 12.13 2.59
C GLU A 172 -5.12 10.84 2.60
N LEU A 173 -5.76 9.67 2.51
CA LEU A 173 -5.12 8.39 2.75
C LEU A 173 -4.45 7.84 1.49
N PHE A 174 -3.23 7.37 1.69
CA PHE A 174 -2.58 6.38 0.83
C PHE A 174 -2.79 4.98 1.40
N ILE A 175 -3.29 4.07 0.59
CA ILE A 175 -3.60 2.70 0.97
C ILE A 175 -2.57 1.77 0.35
N LEU A 176 -1.75 1.11 1.18
CA LEU A 176 -0.78 0.12 0.75
C LEU A 176 -1.46 -1.25 0.63
N VAL A 177 -1.34 -1.87 -0.53
CA VAL A 177 -1.94 -3.17 -0.87
C VAL A 177 -0.87 -4.14 -1.32
N ASP A 178 -0.94 -5.39 -0.83
CA ASP A 178 0.00 -6.46 -1.20
C ASP A 178 -0.41 -7.21 -2.48
N ALA A 179 0.46 -8.12 -2.92
CA ALA A 179 0.24 -8.94 -4.10
C ALA A 179 -0.97 -9.89 -3.98
N GLN A 180 -1.49 -10.12 -2.78
CA GLN A 180 -2.72 -10.88 -2.51
C GLN A 180 -3.95 -9.97 -2.37
N GLN A 181 -3.85 -8.70 -2.79
CA GLN A 181 -4.93 -7.71 -2.74
C GLN A 181 -5.39 -7.38 -1.30
N ARG A 182 -4.54 -7.57 -0.29
CA ARG A 182 -4.86 -7.27 1.11
C ARG A 182 -4.29 -5.91 1.49
N ILE A 183 -5.05 -5.15 2.27
CA ILE A 183 -4.59 -3.86 2.80
C ILE A 183 -3.56 -4.12 3.90
N ARG A 184 -2.37 -3.51 3.76
CA ARG A 184 -1.24 -3.67 4.69
C ARG A 184 -0.87 -2.39 5.44
N GLY A 185 -1.43 -1.26 5.04
CA GLY A 185 -1.23 0.02 5.71
C GLY A 185 -2.11 1.11 5.14
N MET A 186 -2.38 2.13 5.97
CA MET A 186 -3.05 3.37 5.60
C MET A 186 -2.22 4.53 6.16
N TYR A 187 -1.92 5.51 5.32
CA TYR A 187 -0.96 6.58 5.62
C TYR A 187 -1.55 7.92 5.23
N ASP A 188 -1.34 8.94 6.06
CA ASP A 188 -1.66 10.31 5.66
C ASP A 188 -0.75 10.76 4.52
N GLY A 189 -1.31 10.89 3.31
CA GLY A 189 -0.61 11.30 2.10
C GLY A 189 -0.20 12.78 2.11
N THR A 190 -0.67 13.56 3.07
CA THR A 190 -0.27 14.96 3.24
C THR A 190 0.91 15.12 4.19
N ASP A 191 1.25 14.09 4.97
CA ASP A 191 2.39 14.11 5.91
C ASP A 191 3.61 13.36 5.34
N SER A 192 4.68 14.11 5.10
CA SER A 192 5.93 13.55 4.57
C SER A 192 6.56 12.49 5.47
N VAL A 193 6.35 12.56 6.79
CA VAL A 193 6.91 11.56 7.73
C VAL A 193 6.20 10.22 7.55
N THR A 194 4.88 10.22 7.44
CA THR A 194 4.12 8.99 7.20
C THR A 194 4.37 8.42 5.81
N VAL A 195 4.62 9.27 4.80
CA VAL A 195 5.00 8.82 3.45
C VAL A 195 6.39 8.16 3.44
N VAL A 196 7.37 8.70 4.17
CA VAL A 196 8.69 8.05 4.35
C VAL A 196 8.53 6.70 5.04
N LYS A 197 7.67 6.61 6.06
CA LYS A 197 7.33 5.34 6.70
C LYS A 197 6.71 4.36 5.69
N MET A 198 5.75 4.80 4.89
CA MET A 198 5.13 3.97 3.85
C MET A 198 6.16 3.41 2.87
N ILE A 199 7.13 4.20 2.42
CA ILE A 199 8.22 3.74 1.54
C ILE A 199 9.04 2.63 2.23
N SER A 200 9.29 2.75 3.53
CA SER A 200 9.99 1.72 4.30
C SER A 200 9.14 0.45 4.45
N ASP A 201 7.85 0.61 4.68
CA ASP A 201 6.89 -0.50 4.81
C ASP A 201 6.70 -1.23 3.47
N ILE A 202 6.72 -0.53 2.32
CA ILE A 202 6.72 -1.16 0.98
C ILE A 202 7.97 -2.06 0.80
N LYS A 203 9.15 -1.60 1.23
CA LYS A 203 10.38 -2.39 1.16
C LYS A 203 10.28 -3.63 2.03
N LEU A 204 9.77 -3.49 3.25
CA LEU A 204 9.53 -4.60 4.18
C LEU A 204 8.56 -5.63 3.59
N LEU A 205 7.45 -5.15 3.00
CA LEU A 205 6.44 -6.00 2.38
C LEU A 205 6.97 -6.82 1.21
N LYS A 206 7.97 -6.32 0.50
CA LYS A 206 8.65 -7.04 -0.60
C LYS A 206 9.56 -8.16 -0.11
N GLU A 207 9.92 -8.16 1.16
CA GLU A 207 10.74 -9.19 1.80
C GLU A 207 9.91 -10.28 2.49
N GLU A 208 8.58 -10.10 2.60
CA GLU A 208 7.65 -11.09 3.18
C GLU A 208 7.41 -12.26 2.22
#